data_09d0f86bf5add82aa3af04b82954a640
#
_entry.id   09d0f86bf5add82aa3af04b82954a640
#
_cell.length_a   1.000
_cell.length_b   1.000
_cell.length_c   1.000
_cell.angle_alpha   90.00
_cell.angle_beta   90.00
_cell.angle_gamma   90.00
#
_symmetry.space_group_name_H-M   'P 1'
#
loop_
_entity.id
_entity.type
_entity.pdbx_description
1 polymer ?
#
loop_
_entity_poly.entity_id
_entity_poly.type
_entity_poly.pdbx_seq_one_letter_code
_entity_poly.pdbx_strand_id
1 'polypeptide(L)'
;AQLAGYAKTNKVTLGHFGDPLTPTQVTKAAAKVMGFEWGSDAAFDMLDCNTLASGDADVINTTIQLILPCLDEVKVLVSVTNDRISKVPNTPAIGELISELDIFLWNGLFVESGTSQDVKDKIIAVAKKSMLSDRAQQVAADTGALIYWMDAEASEAQINKDRETMATIGGLL
;
A
#
# COMPACT_ATOMS: atom_id res chain seq x y z
N ALA A 1 3.95 -10.02 14.86
CA ALA A 1 3.89 -10.99 15.97
C ALA A 1 2.83 -10.60 17.04
N GLN A 2 2.79 -9.36 17.54
CA GLN A 2 1.86 -8.96 18.62
C GLN A 2 0.40 -9.05 18.19
N LEU A 3 0.01 -8.47 17.03
CA LEU A 3 -1.36 -8.55 16.51
C LEU A 3 -1.80 -10.00 16.31
N ALA A 4 -0.97 -10.83 15.69
CA ALA A 4 -1.29 -12.23 15.46
C ALA A 4 -1.51 -13.01 16.76
N GLY A 5 -0.75 -12.69 17.82
CA GLY A 5 -0.98 -13.28 19.15
C GLY A 5 -2.31 -12.82 19.76
N TYR A 6 -2.62 -11.54 19.66
CA TYR A 6 -3.85 -10.95 20.20
C TYR A 6 -5.10 -11.47 19.47
N ALA A 7 -5.07 -11.52 18.15
CA ALA A 7 -6.20 -11.95 17.31
C ALA A 7 -6.57 -13.44 17.47
N LYS A 8 -5.68 -14.27 18.03
CA LYS A 8 -6.01 -15.69 18.33
C LYS A 8 -7.04 -15.86 19.45
N THR A 9 -7.15 -14.89 20.33
CA THR A 9 -8.02 -14.93 21.51
C THR A 9 -9.05 -13.80 21.55
N ASN A 10 -8.93 -12.83 20.65
CA ASN A 10 -9.81 -11.67 20.59
C ASN A 10 -10.35 -11.49 19.18
N LYS A 11 -11.59 -11.04 19.06
CA LYS A 11 -12.10 -10.59 17.76
C LYS A 11 -11.47 -9.26 17.42
N VAL A 12 -10.92 -9.17 16.21
CA VAL A 12 -10.31 -7.96 15.67
C VAL A 12 -11.00 -7.60 14.37
N THR A 13 -11.56 -6.41 14.29
CA THR A 13 -12.24 -5.90 13.10
C THR A 13 -11.24 -5.19 12.18
N LEU A 14 -11.18 -5.61 10.92
CA LEU A 14 -10.40 -4.96 9.86
C LEU A 14 -11.27 -3.98 9.08
N GLY A 15 -10.90 -2.71 9.05
CA GLY A 15 -11.43 -1.73 8.10
C GLY A 15 -10.60 -1.66 6.82
N HIS A 16 -11.24 -1.66 5.66
CA HIS A 16 -10.58 -1.59 4.34
C HIS A 16 -11.43 -0.81 3.33
N PHE A 17 -10.84 -0.38 2.21
CA PHE A 17 -11.55 0.35 1.15
C PHE A 17 -12.33 -0.54 0.17
N GLY A 18 -12.22 -1.86 0.29
CA GLY A 18 -12.92 -2.84 -0.54
C GLY A 18 -12.13 -4.13 -0.71
N ASP A 19 -12.83 -5.24 -0.76
CA ASP A 19 -12.25 -6.58 -0.86
C ASP A 19 -11.36 -6.82 -2.08
N PRO A 20 -11.72 -6.36 -3.31
CA PRO A 20 -10.91 -6.65 -4.49
C PRO A 20 -9.63 -5.82 -4.58
N LEU A 21 -9.42 -4.88 -3.65
CA LEU A 21 -8.24 -4.02 -3.69
C LEU A 21 -6.99 -4.75 -3.20
N THR A 22 -5.89 -4.56 -3.91
CA THR A 22 -4.60 -5.18 -3.58
C THR A 22 -4.19 -5.00 -2.12
N PRO A 23 -4.29 -3.80 -1.48
CA PRO A 23 -3.92 -3.66 -0.07
C PRO A 23 -4.75 -4.55 0.87
N THR A 24 -6.05 -4.69 0.59
CA THR A 24 -6.95 -5.54 1.36
C THR A 24 -6.58 -7.01 1.22
N GLN A 25 -6.34 -7.46 -0.02
CA GLN A 25 -5.91 -8.82 -0.33
C GLN A 25 -4.60 -9.17 0.38
N VAL A 26 -3.58 -8.29 0.30
CA VAL A 26 -2.30 -8.45 1.00
C VAL A 26 -2.50 -8.54 2.51
N THR A 27 -3.33 -7.67 3.09
CA THR A 27 -3.60 -7.67 4.53
C THR A 27 -4.29 -8.95 5.00
N LYS A 28 -5.24 -9.47 4.21
CA LYS A 28 -5.92 -10.74 4.50
C LYS A 28 -4.96 -11.94 4.33
N ALA A 29 -4.17 -11.96 3.27
CA ALA A 29 -3.16 -13.01 3.05
C ALA A 29 -2.10 -13.02 4.16
N ALA A 30 -1.65 -11.84 4.61
CA ALA A 30 -0.71 -11.73 5.73
C ALA A 30 -1.28 -12.35 7.02
N ALA A 31 -2.56 -12.16 7.31
CA ALA A 31 -3.22 -12.80 8.45
C ALA A 31 -3.15 -14.34 8.35
N LYS A 32 -3.46 -14.89 7.18
CA LYS A 32 -3.37 -16.34 6.92
C LYS A 32 -1.96 -16.87 7.13
N VAL A 33 -0.95 -16.24 6.55
CA VAL A 33 0.46 -16.64 6.71
C VAL A 33 0.92 -16.54 8.17
N MET A 34 0.46 -15.50 8.89
CA MET A 34 0.76 -15.32 10.31
C MET A 34 -0.08 -16.22 11.26
N GLY A 35 -0.99 -17.02 10.72
CA GLY A 35 -1.79 -18.00 11.46
C GLY A 35 -2.84 -17.37 12.36
N PHE A 36 -3.52 -16.33 11.90
CA PHE A 36 -4.71 -15.78 12.56
C PHE A 36 -5.78 -15.41 11.53
N GLU A 37 -7.01 -15.22 12.01
CA GLU A 37 -8.14 -14.75 11.20
C GLU A 37 -8.67 -13.44 11.76
N TRP A 38 -9.17 -12.58 10.87
CA TRP A 38 -9.92 -11.40 11.28
C TRP A 38 -11.26 -11.83 11.87
N GLY A 39 -11.65 -11.26 12.99
CA GLY A 39 -12.93 -11.54 13.65
C GLY A 39 -14.11 -11.03 12.83
N SER A 40 -13.92 -9.93 12.13
CA SER A 40 -14.78 -9.35 11.10
C SER A 40 -13.98 -8.43 10.22
N ASP A 41 -14.53 -8.09 9.05
CA ASP A 41 -14.00 -7.04 8.19
C ASP A 41 -15.14 -6.23 7.55
N ALA A 42 -14.88 -4.97 7.24
CA ALA A 42 -15.85 -4.07 6.64
C ALA A 42 -15.19 -3.09 5.67
N ALA A 43 -15.91 -2.81 4.57
CA ALA A 43 -15.52 -1.77 3.64
C ALA A 43 -16.04 -0.41 4.10
N PHE A 44 -15.18 0.62 4.00
CA PHE A 44 -15.47 2.00 4.36
C PHE A 44 -15.13 2.94 3.20
N ASP A 45 -15.91 4.01 3.06
CA ASP A 45 -15.61 5.09 2.11
C ASP A 45 -14.43 5.96 2.57
N MET A 46 -14.20 6.03 3.90
CA MET A 46 -13.09 6.75 4.52
C MET A 46 -12.50 5.92 5.65
N LEU A 47 -11.18 5.83 5.69
CA LEU A 47 -10.40 5.15 6.73
C LEU A 47 -9.33 6.09 7.25
N ASP A 48 -9.68 6.83 8.27
CA ASP A 48 -8.83 7.86 8.89
C ASP A 48 -8.73 7.68 10.41
N CYS A 49 -8.24 8.70 11.10
CA CYS A 49 -8.13 8.74 12.55
C CYS A 49 -9.48 8.50 13.26
N ASN A 50 -10.58 9.01 12.69
CA ASN A 50 -11.90 8.89 13.33
C ASN A 50 -12.40 7.45 13.32
N THR A 51 -12.13 6.69 12.27
CA THR A 51 -12.52 5.26 12.16
C THR A 51 -11.93 4.42 13.31
N LEU A 52 -10.68 4.71 13.69
CA LEU A 52 -10.03 4.06 14.84
C LEU A 52 -10.55 4.61 16.17
N ALA A 53 -10.72 5.94 16.28
CA ALA A 53 -11.15 6.58 17.52
C ALA A 53 -12.60 6.25 17.90
N SER A 54 -13.49 6.05 16.91
CA SER A 54 -14.89 5.63 17.15
C SER A 54 -15.01 4.15 17.51
N GLY A 55 -13.98 3.33 17.23
CA GLY A 55 -14.04 1.89 17.41
C GLY A 55 -14.81 1.15 16.30
N ASP A 56 -15.05 1.81 15.15
CA ASP A 56 -15.67 1.16 14.00
C ASP A 56 -14.77 0.06 13.41
N ALA A 57 -13.46 0.20 13.56
CA ALA A 57 -12.47 -0.83 13.28
C ALA A 57 -11.32 -0.78 14.30
N ASP A 58 -10.77 -1.95 14.65
CA ASP A 58 -9.59 -2.08 15.51
C ASP A 58 -8.29 -1.89 14.73
N VAL A 59 -8.29 -2.29 13.47
CA VAL A 59 -7.18 -2.16 12.53
C VAL A 59 -7.72 -1.65 11.20
N ILE A 60 -7.05 -0.68 10.59
CA ILE A 60 -7.41 -0.16 9.27
C ILE A 60 -6.28 -0.36 8.27
N ASN A 61 -6.63 -0.73 7.05
CA ASN A 61 -5.74 -0.70 5.90
C ASN A 61 -6.00 0.58 5.11
N THR A 62 -5.12 1.56 5.26
CA THR A 62 -5.31 2.91 4.73
C THR A 62 -4.00 3.52 4.22
N THR A 63 -4.04 4.71 3.65
CA THR A 63 -2.85 5.46 3.25
C THR A 63 -2.31 6.28 4.43
N ILE A 64 -0.99 6.43 4.49
CA ILE A 64 -0.32 7.19 5.57
C ILE A 64 -0.88 8.62 5.70
N GLN A 65 -1.27 9.25 4.60
CA GLN A 65 -1.79 10.60 4.57
C GLN A 65 -3.07 10.78 5.42
N LEU A 66 -3.91 9.77 5.48
CA LEU A 66 -5.18 9.82 6.22
C LEU A 66 -5.01 9.67 7.73
N ILE A 67 -3.86 9.15 8.16
CA ILE A 67 -3.54 8.96 9.59
C ILE A 67 -2.45 9.90 10.10
N LEU A 68 -1.89 10.78 9.25
CA LEU A 68 -0.91 11.78 9.69
C LEU A 68 -1.37 12.62 10.88
N PRO A 69 -2.65 13.07 10.97
CA PRO A 69 -3.11 13.88 12.08
C PRO A 69 -3.07 13.18 13.44
N CYS A 70 -3.14 11.85 13.47
CA CYS A 70 -3.14 11.04 14.70
C CYS A 70 -1.95 10.05 14.76
N LEU A 71 -0.89 10.30 14.00
CA LEU A 71 0.21 9.36 13.89
C LEU A 71 0.87 9.03 15.24
N ASP A 72 0.83 9.96 16.18
CA ASP A 72 1.33 9.79 17.53
C ASP A 72 0.41 8.94 18.44
N GLU A 73 -0.85 8.79 18.04
CA GLU A 73 -1.89 8.08 18.80
C GLU A 73 -2.12 6.66 18.28
N VAL A 74 -1.66 6.37 17.06
CA VAL A 74 -1.87 5.08 16.39
C VAL A 74 -0.57 4.30 16.25
N LYS A 75 -0.66 2.99 16.15
CA LYS A 75 0.48 2.14 15.87
C LYS A 75 0.43 1.64 14.43
N VAL A 76 1.34 2.12 13.59
CA VAL A 76 1.53 1.57 12.26
C VAL A 76 2.25 0.23 12.37
N LEU A 77 1.60 -0.84 11.92
CA LEU A 77 2.05 -2.22 12.12
C LEU A 77 2.98 -2.69 11.00
N VAL A 78 2.64 -2.34 9.77
CA VAL A 78 3.36 -2.74 8.55
C VAL A 78 2.98 -1.79 7.42
N SER A 79 3.85 -1.57 6.45
CA SER A 79 3.53 -0.85 5.22
C SER A 79 3.52 -1.80 4.02
N VAL A 80 2.58 -1.58 3.08
CA VAL A 80 2.52 -2.28 1.79
C VAL A 80 3.27 -1.41 0.76
N THR A 81 4.59 -1.36 0.92
CA THR A 81 5.53 -0.55 0.14
C THR A 81 6.83 -1.33 -0.04
N ASN A 82 7.63 -1.01 -1.06
CA ASN A 82 8.97 -1.60 -1.26
C ASN A 82 9.91 -1.26 -0.10
N ASP A 83 9.92 0.03 0.26
CA ASP A 83 10.78 0.57 1.29
C ASP A 83 9.96 1.06 2.48
N ARG A 84 10.60 1.20 3.62
CA ARG A 84 9.96 1.79 4.80
C ARG A 84 9.58 3.24 4.54
N ILE A 85 8.40 3.63 4.98
CA ILE A 85 7.91 5.01 4.85
C ILE A 85 8.69 5.92 5.79
N SER A 86 9.20 7.04 5.28
CA SER A 86 10.05 7.99 6.04
C SER A 86 9.37 8.56 7.29
N LYS A 87 8.06 8.71 7.28
CA LYS A 87 7.27 9.18 8.45
C LYS A 87 7.18 8.13 9.58
N VAL A 88 7.41 6.86 9.26
CA VAL A 88 7.36 5.73 10.20
C VAL A 88 8.54 4.78 9.98
N PRO A 89 9.78 5.24 10.12
CA PRO A 89 11.00 4.52 9.71
C PRO A 89 11.21 3.20 10.47
N ASN A 90 10.59 3.05 11.63
CA ASN A 90 10.66 1.83 12.44
C ASN A 90 9.60 0.79 12.06
N THR A 91 8.66 1.14 11.16
CA THR A 91 7.64 0.21 10.66
C THR A 91 8.21 -0.57 9.48
N PRO A 92 8.21 -1.91 9.52
CA PRO A 92 8.72 -2.73 8.42
C PRO A 92 7.81 -2.65 7.19
N ALA A 93 8.38 -2.79 6.01
CA ALA A 93 7.62 -3.11 4.80
C ALA A 93 7.17 -4.57 4.84
N ILE A 94 6.07 -4.90 4.16
CA ILE A 94 5.47 -6.24 4.19
C ILE A 94 6.44 -7.31 3.68
N GLY A 95 7.21 -7.03 2.63
CA GLY A 95 8.23 -7.92 2.08
C GLY A 95 9.37 -8.25 3.05
N GLU A 96 9.65 -7.39 4.04
CA GLU A 96 10.62 -7.69 5.11
C GLU A 96 10.11 -8.76 6.09
N LEU A 97 8.79 -8.93 6.19
CA LEU A 97 8.15 -9.88 7.11
C LEU A 97 7.72 -11.17 6.41
N ILE A 98 7.23 -11.04 5.18
CA ILE A 98 6.67 -12.14 4.38
C ILE A 98 7.09 -11.90 2.94
N SER A 99 8.14 -12.58 2.50
CA SER A 99 8.74 -12.39 1.17
C SER A 99 7.78 -12.68 0.02
N GLU A 100 6.83 -13.59 0.22
CA GLU A 100 5.81 -13.96 -0.76
C GLU A 100 4.77 -12.86 -0.98
N LEU A 101 4.70 -11.88 -0.08
CA LEU A 101 3.82 -10.71 -0.17
C LEU A 101 4.59 -9.43 -0.54
N ASP A 102 5.78 -9.56 -1.13
CA ASP A 102 6.57 -8.43 -1.60
C ASP A 102 5.92 -7.77 -2.83
N ILE A 103 4.90 -6.98 -2.56
CA ILE A 103 4.17 -6.17 -3.53
C ILE A 103 3.99 -4.76 -2.98
N PHE A 104 4.00 -3.78 -3.85
CA PHE A 104 3.74 -2.40 -3.47
C PHE A 104 2.77 -1.72 -4.43
N LEU A 105 2.10 -0.72 -3.93
CA LEU A 105 1.16 0.06 -4.72
C LEU A 105 1.90 1.18 -5.45
N TRP A 106 1.60 1.34 -6.72
CA TRP A 106 2.17 2.36 -7.58
C TRP A 106 1.12 2.97 -8.49
N ASN A 107 1.39 4.16 -9.00
CA ASN A 107 0.57 4.83 -9.99
C ASN A 107 1.35 4.93 -11.30
N GLY A 108 0.68 4.67 -12.42
CA GLY A 108 1.26 4.75 -13.74
C GLY A 108 0.49 5.68 -14.68
N LEU A 109 1.19 6.25 -15.65
CA LEU A 109 0.59 6.96 -16.78
C LEU A 109 0.44 5.99 -17.93
N PHE A 110 -0.78 5.80 -18.41
CA PHE A 110 -1.10 4.91 -19.52
C PHE A 110 -1.60 5.73 -20.72
N VAL A 111 -1.21 5.30 -21.90
CA VAL A 111 -1.66 5.88 -23.17
C VAL A 111 -2.17 4.77 -24.08
N GLU A 112 -2.98 5.10 -25.06
CA GLU A 112 -3.42 4.12 -26.06
C GLU A 112 -2.25 3.48 -26.79
N SER A 113 -2.36 2.21 -27.15
CA SER A 113 -1.29 1.44 -27.83
C SER A 113 -0.85 2.09 -29.15
N GLY A 114 -1.78 2.72 -29.86
CA GLY A 114 -1.52 3.44 -31.11
C GLY A 114 -0.89 4.83 -30.96
N THR A 115 -0.62 5.30 -29.73
CA THR A 115 0.00 6.62 -29.52
C THR A 115 1.41 6.65 -30.15
N SER A 116 1.67 7.71 -30.95
CA SER A 116 2.96 7.86 -31.63
C SER A 116 4.12 8.02 -30.63
N GLN A 117 5.31 7.60 -31.04
CA GLN A 117 6.48 7.66 -30.18
C GLN A 117 6.82 9.10 -29.76
N ASP A 118 6.69 10.08 -30.65
CA ASP A 118 6.91 11.51 -30.33
C ASP A 118 6.02 12.02 -29.19
N VAL A 119 4.76 11.55 -29.16
CA VAL A 119 3.83 11.92 -28.10
C VAL A 119 4.21 11.23 -26.80
N LYS A 120 4.55 9.93 -26.85
CA LYS A 120 5.04 9.19 -25.69
C LYS A 120 6.28 9.87 -25.09
N ASP A 121 7.26 10.21 -25.90
CA ASP A 121 8.49 10.86 -25.45
C ASP A 121 8.24 12.20 -24.77
N LYS A 122 7.32 12.99 -25.29
CA LYS A 122 6.92 14.27 -24.68
C LYS A 122 6.25 14.05 -23.32
N ILE A 123 5.33 13.08 -23.23
CA ILE A 123 4.65 12.76 -21.97
C ILE A 123 5.68 12.28 -20.92
N ILE A 124 6.57 11.39 -21.29
CA ILE A 124 7.66 10.89 -20.44
C ILE A 124 8.53 12.03 -19.93
N ALA A 125 8.99 12.91 -20.84
CA ALA A 125 9.86 14.03 -20.47
C ALA A 125 9.18 14.99 -19.47
N VAL A 126 7.91 15.34 -19.70
CA VAL A 126 7.15 16.22 -18.82
C VAL A 126 6.87 15.56 -17.47
N ALA A 127 6.41 14.30 -17.48
CA ALA A 127 6.09 13.57 -16.27
C ALA A 127 7.34 13.37 -15.40
N LYS A 128 8.45 12.92 -15.99
CA LYS A 128 9.73 12.74 -15.29
C LYS A 128 10.22 14.05 -14.67
N LYS A 129 10.18 15.15 -15.42
CA LYS A 129 10.54 16.48 -14.91
C LYS A 129 9.64 16.92 -13.75
N SER A 130 8.33 16.68 -13.83
CA SER A 130 7.37 16.99 -12.75
C SER A 130 7.65 16.20 -11.50
N MET A 131 7.84 14.88 -11.62
CA MET A 131 8.11 13.98 -10.50
C MET A 131 9.42 14.30 -9.77
N LEU A 132 10.43 14.77 -10.50
CA LEU A 132 11.75 15.13 -9.95
C LEU A 132 11.85 16.61 -9.55
N SER A 133 10.75 17.37 -9.61
CA SER A 133 10.75 18.78 -9.21
C SER A 133 10.85 18.94 -7.69
N ASP A 134 11.42 20.05 -7.23
CA ASP A 134 11.50 20.39 -5.80
C ASP A 134 10.13 20.35 -5.14
N ARG A 135 9.08 20.79 -5.84
CA ARG A 135 7.71 20.76 -5.35
C ARG A 135 7.22 19.33 -5.10
N ALA A 136 7.48 18.39 -6.02
CA ALA A 136 7.09 17.00 -5.85
C ALA A 136 7.85 16.35 -4.69
N GLN A 137 9.16 16.62 -4.59
CA GLN A 137 9.99 16.12 -3.51
C GLN A 137 9.54 16.69 -2.14
N GLN A 138 9.16 17.96 -2.09
CA GLN A 138 8.61 18.56 -0.88
C GLN A 138 7.28 17.89 -0.48
N VAL A 139 6.37 17.64 -1.42
CA VAL A 139 5.11 16.94 -1.15
C VAL A 139 5.40 15.53 -0.62
N ALA A 140 6.35 14.81 -1.21
CA ALA A 140 6.76 13.49 -0.72
C ALA A 140 7.27 13.54 0.74
N ALA A 141 8.14 14.50 1.04
CA ALA A 141 8.67 14.71 2.39
C ALA A 141 7.56 15.04 3.40
N ASP A 142 6.61 15.90 3.01
CA ASP A 142 5.52 16.34 3.89
C ASP A 142 4.51 15.22 4.17
N THR A 143 4.23 14.39 3.17
CA THR A 143 3.16 13.38 3.24
C THR A 143 3.63 11.95 3.49
N GLY A 144 4.93 11.68 3.36
CA GLY A 144 5.49 10.33 3.42
C GLY A 144 5.26 9.51 2.13
N ALA A 145 4.79 10.15 1.04
CA ALA A 145 4.67 9.48 -0.25
C ALA A 145 6.05 9.11 -0.81
N LEU A 146 6.12 7.95 -1.46
CA LEU A 146 7.32 7.54 -2.19
C LEU A 146 7.23 8.05 -3.62
N ILE A 147 8.23 8.83 -4.05
CA ILE A 147 8.34 9.32 -5.42
C ILE A 147 9.53 8.66 -6.09
N TYR A 148 9.26 7.97 -7.18
CA TYR A 148 10.26 7.32 -8.04
C TYR A 148 9.79 7.35 -9.49
N TRP A 149 10.68 7.06 -10.40
CA TRP A 149 10.41 6.98 -11.82
C TRP A 149 10.80 5.60 -12.34
N MET A 150 9.88 4.95 -13.02
CA MET A 150 10.15 3.79 -13.86
C MET A 150 9.83 4.14 -15.31
N ASP A 151 10.68 3.72 -16.24
CA ASP A 151 10.38 3.80 -17.66
C ASP A 151 9.41 2.69 -18.10
N ALA A 152 9.09 2.65 -19.39
CA ALA A 152 8.09 1.71 -19.90
C ALA A 152 8.52 0.24 -19.71
N GLU A 153 9.80 -0.08 -19.95
CA GLU A 153 10.33 -1.44 -19.79
C GLU A 153 10.32 -1.89 -18.34
N ALA A 154 10.80 -1.04 -17.41
CA ALA A 154 10.79 -1.33 -16.00
C ALA A 154 9.36 -1.43 -15.46
N SER A 155 8.43 -0.58 -15.96
CA SER A 155 7.02 -0.64 -15.58
C SER A 155 6.35 -1.93 -16.05
N GLU A 156 6.64 -2.40 -17.26
CA GLU A 156 6.13 -3.68 -17.78
C GLU A 156 6.66 -4.87 -16.95
N ALA A 157 7.95 -4.87 -16.64
CA ALA A 157 8.56 -5.88 -15.78
C ALA A 157 7.89 -5.90 -14.38
N GLN A 158 7.64 -4.72 -13.81
CA GLN A 158 6.92 -4.62 -12.52
C GLN A 158 5.49 -5.15 -12.61
N ILE A 159 4.74 -4.82 -13.66
CA ILE A 159 3.38 -5.35 -13.87
C ILE A 159 3.38 -6.88 -13.93
N ASN A 160 4.36 -7.47 -14.60
CA ASN A 160 4.46 -8.92 -14.70
C ASN A 160 4.81 -9.56 -13.35
N LYS A 161 5.75 -8.99 -12.61
CA LYS A 161 6.06 -9.41 -11.22
C LYS A 161 4.81 -9.33 -10.34
N ASP A 162 4.08 -8.22 -10.39
CA ASP A 162 2.89 -8.02 -9.57
C ASP A 162 1.77 -9.03 -9.89
N ARG A 163 1.60 -9.40 -11.17
CA ARG A 163 0.66 -10.46 -11.56
C ARG A 163 1.00 -11.81 -10.92
N GLU A 164 2.27 -12.19 -10.88
CA GLU A 164 2.72 -13.43 -10.25
C GLU A 164 2.50 -13.39 -8.73
N THR A 165 2.83 -12.27 -8.10
CA THR A 165 2.60 -12.07 -6.67
C THR A 165 1.11 -12.09 -6.33
N MET A 166 0.26 -11.43 -7.14
CA MET A 166 -1.19 -11.44 -6.95
C MET A 166 -1.79 -12.84 -7.15
N ALA A 167 -1.27 -13.64 -8.07
CA ALA A 167 -1.69 -15.04 -8.21
C ALA A 167 -1.35 -15.86 -6.95
N THR A 168 -0.18 -15.63 -6.35
CA THR A 168 0.23 -16.24 -5.08
C THR A 168 -0.69 -15.80 -3.94
N ILE A 169 -0.98 -14.51 -3.81
CA ILE A 169 -1.91 -13.95 -2.83
C ILE A 169 -3.30 -14.58 -2.96
N GLY A 170 -3.82 -14.67 -4.20
CA GLY A 170 -5.12 -15.30 -4.48
C GLY A 170 -5.17 -16.79 -4.09
N GLY A 171 -4.05 -17.49 -4.15
CA GLY A 171 -3.93 -18.88 -3.67
C GLY A 171 -3.92 -19.03 -2.15
N LEU A 172 -3.62 -17.97 -1.42
CA LEU A 172 -3.63 -17.95 0.05
C LEU A 172 -5.02 -17.62 0.63
N LEU A 173 -5.87 -16.93 -0.12
CA LEU A 173 -7.21 -16.47 0.30
C LEU A 173 -8.29 -17.49 0.02
#